data_ea084a3a8629f4ebaafb55e2180b6544
#
_entry.id   ea084a3a8629f4ebaafb55e2180b6544
#
_cell.length_a   1.000
_cell.length_b   1.000
_cell.length_c   1.000
_cell.angle_alpha   90.00
_cell.angle_beta   90.00
_cell.angle_gamma   90.00
#
_symmetry.space_group_name_H-M   'P 1'
#
loop_
_entity.id
_entity.type
_entity.pdbx_description
1 polymer ?
#
loop_
_entity_poly.entity_id
_entity_poly.type
_entity_poly.pdbx_seq_one_letter_code
_entity_poly.pdbx_strand_id
1 'polypeptide(L)'
;NHDATRLMINQGTGLRVIDPRTGAAVTTAGVPLPAANASHPAWSPDGTAVAFINNITAGGGPAGWAVDYDRGDLQIIPASAGDTFGAPTDVVAVAQQPAQFAAPSWPTFSPDSQWIAYGAGIHSRGGSGVTANPGALFLVNKAGGATVRLDTACGGALLCYLPNFSPYDAGGYYWLVFYSFRDYGNALAGTKGVVRRQMWITAIDKAKLAAGVDSSSVPYWLPDQDVLTDNMSASWALPPPIQ
;
A
#
# COMPACT_ATOMS: atom_id res chain seq x y z
N ASN A 1 8.42 9.54 8.68
CA ASN A 1 7.70 9.43 9.94
C ASN A 1 6.68 10.57 10.06
N HIS A 2 5.81 10.51 11.07
CA HIS A 2 4.67 11.41 11.22
C HIS A 2 5.06 12.90 11.48
N ASP A 3 6.20 13.15 12.08
CA ASP A 3 6.72 14.50 12.34
C ASP A 3 7.54 15.08 11.17
N ALA A 4 7.56 14.39 10.03
CA ALA A 4 8.26 14.75 8.80
C ALA A 4 9.78 15.01 8.99
N THR A 5 10.40 14.42 10.01
CA THR A 5 11.85 14.56 10.26
C THR A 5 12.66 13.42 9.63
N ARG A 6 12.02 12.33 9.23
CA ARG A 6 12.65 11.16 8.62
C ARG A 6 11.85 10.65 7.43
N LEU A 7 12.54 10.35 6.37
CA LEU A 7 12.00 9.68 5.20
C LEU A 7 12.74 8.36 5.00
N MET A 8 12.01 7.25 4.94
CA MET A 8 12.59 5.97 4.52
C MET A 8 12.38 5.79 3.03
N ILE A 9 13.44 5.49 2.33
CA ILE A 9 13.44 5.33 0.88
C ILE A 9 14.07 4.00 0.46
N ASN A 10 13.72 3.56 -0.73
CA ASN A 10 14.53 2.56 -1.44
C ASN A 10 15.76 3.23 -2.04
N GLN A 11 16.92 2.61 -1.82
CA GLN A 11 18.13 2.93 -2.53
C GLN A 11 18.66 1.67 -3.22
N GLY A 12 18.46 1.59 -4.53
CA GLY A 12 18.65 0.34 -5.24
C GLY A 12 17.61 -0.69 -4.75
N THR A 13 18.05 -1.80 -4.19
CA THR A 13 17.20 -2.85 -3.63
C THR A 13 17.16 -2.88 -2.11
N GLY A 14 17.71 -1.87 -1.42
CA GLY A 14 17.75 -1.78 0.04
C GLY A 14 16.96 -0.60 0.59
N LEU A 15 16.85 -0.54 1.93
CA LEU A 15 16.20 0.54 2.65
C LEU A 15 17.21 1.49 3.26
N ARG A 16 16.88 2.77 3.28
CA ARG A 16 17.70 3.83 3.87
C ARG A 16 16.84 4.92 4.47
N VAL A 17 17.29 5.47 5.60
CA VAL A 17 16.68 6.67 6.20
C VAL A 17 17.45 7.90 5.75
N ILE A 18 16.72 8.93 5.38
CA ILE A 18 17.26 10.25 5.06
C ILE A 18 16.56 11.35 5.85
N ASP A 19 17.26 12.44 6.08
CA ASP A 19 16.65 13.71 6.49
C ASP A 19 16.01 14.36 5.27
N PRO A 20 14.68 14.55 5.23
CA PRO A 20 14.00 15.09 4.05
C PRO A 20 14.34 16.56 3.75
N ARG A 21 14.92 17.31 4.71
CA ARG A 21 15.29 18.71 4.53
C ARG A 21 16.63 18.86 3.83
N THR A 22 17.56 17.94 4.11
CA THR A 22 18.93 18.01 3.59
C THR A 22 19.25 16.96 2.55
N GLY A 23 18.43 15.90 2.47
CA GLY A 23 18.72 14.70 1.66
C GLY A 23 19.83 13.82 2.23
N ALA A 24 20.42 14.21 3.37
CA ALA A 24 21.51 13.47 3.98
C ALA A 24 21.06 12.14 4.56
N ALA A 25 21.95 11.14 4.47
CA ALA A 25 21.72 9.87 5.15
C ALA A 25 21.72 10.06 6.66
N VAL A 26 20.77 9.39 7.32
CA VAL A 26 20.71 9.31 8.77
C VAL A 26 21.42 8.04 9.23
N THR A 27 22.29 8.17 10.21
CA THR A 27 22.89 7.01 10.87
C THR A 27 21.83 6.36 11.77
N THR A 28 21.58 5.08 11.53
CA THR A 28 20.61 4.30 12.29
C THR A 28 21.29 3.41 13.32
N ALA A 29 20.58 3.11 14.42
CA ALA A 29 21.02 2.23 15.49
C ALA A 29 20.16 0.95 15.55
N GLY A 30 20.59 -0.02 16.36
CA GLY A 30 19.90 -1.29 16.53
C GLY A 30 20.21 -2.31 15.44
N VAL A 31 19.19 -2.99 14.91
CA VAL A 31 19.37 -3.95 13.83
C VAL A 31 19.53 -3.20 12.49
N PRO A 32 20.55 -3.54 11.69
CA PRO A 32 20.74 -2.91 10.38
C PRO A 32 19.49 -3.06 9.49
N LEU A 33 19.13 -2.00 8.79
CA LEU A 33 18.07 -2.04 7.80
C LEU A 33 18.46 -2.97 6.64
N PRO A 34 17.47 -3.63 5.98
CA PRO A 34 17.73 -4.47 4.82
C PRO A 34 18.52 -3.73 3.74
N ALA A 35 19.71 -4.24 3.41
CA ALA A 35 20.60 -3.65 2.38
C ALA A 35 20.23 -4.08 0.95
N ALA A 36 19.40 -5.12 0.81
CA ALA A 36 18.97 -5.66 -0.48
C ALA A 36 17.61 -6.34 -0.36
N ASN A 37 16.97 -6.56 -1.50
CA ASN A 37 15.71 -7.29 -1.66
C ASN A 37 14.55 -6.74 -0.82
N ALA A 38 14.52 -5.43 -0.60
CA ALA A 38 13.49 -4.73 0.16
C ALA A 38 12.91 -3.56 -0.65
N SER A 39 11.61 -3.29 -0.49
CA SER A 39 10.89 -2.28 -1.25
C SER A 39 9.69 -1.71 -0.51
N HIS A 40 9.13 -0.63 -1.03
CA HIS A 40 7.88 -0.01 -0.63
C HIS A 40 7.76 0.26 0.88
N PRO A 41 8.71 0.99 1.50
CA PRO A 41 8.60 1.30 2.92
C PRO A 41 7.48 2.30 3.21
N ALA A 42 6.78 2.09 4.31
CA ALA A 42 5.74 2.99 4.84
C ALA A 42 5.85 3.08 6.37
N TRP A 43 5.91 4.30 6.90
CA TRP A 43 5.89 4.56 8.33
C TRP A 43 4.48 4.40 8.89
N SER A 44 4.39 3.84 10.10
CA SER A 44 3.16 3.93 10.88
C SER A 44 2.93 5.37 11.36
N PRO A 45 1.68 5.86 11.42
CA PRO A 45 1.37 7.20 11.94
C PRO A 45 1.90 7.48 13.33
N ASP A 46 1.95 6.48 14.22
CA ASP A 46 2.50 6.59 15.57
C ASP A 46 4.04 6.60 15.61
N GLY A 47 4.70 6.41 14.46
CA GLY A 47 6.16 6.42 14.34
C GLY A 47 6.86 5.19 14.95
N THR A 48 6.11 4.17 15.39
CA THR A 48 6.68 3.02 16.11
C THR A 48 7.08 1.85 15.22
N ALA A 49 6.72 1.90 13.93
CA ALA A 49 7.01 0.82 12.98
C ALA A 49 7.15 1.33 11.54
N VAL A 50 7.82 0.53 10.74
CA VAL A 50 7.86 0.66 9.28
C VAL A 50 7.39 -0.64 8.66
N ALA A 51 6.34 -0.60 7.84
CA ALA A 51 5.97 -1.71 6.97
C ALA A 51 6.76 -1.63 5.68
N PHE A 52 7.16 -2.77 5.13
CA PHE A 52 7.90 -2.84 3.87
C PHE A 52 7.77 -4.24 3.27
N ILE A 53 8.16 -4.38 2.02
CA ILE A 53 8.23 -5.69 1.38
C ILE A 53 9.67 -6.15 1.38
N ASN A 54 9.91 -7.36 1.88
CA ASN A 54 11.22 -7.99 1.95
C ASN A 54 11.27 -9.28 1.12
N ASN A 55 12.47 -9.86 0.99
CA ASN A 55 12.69 -11.10 0.24
C ASN A 55 12.14 -11.03 -1.19
N ILE A 56 12.16 -9.83 -1.79
CA ILE A 56 11.66 -9.65 -3.15
C ILE A 56 12.52 -10.43 -4.14
N THR A 57 11.83 -11.11 -5.07
CA THR A 57 12.49 -11.71 -6.23
C THR A 57 12.26 -10.82 -7.44
N ALA A 58 13.31 -10.52 -8.17
CA ALA A 58 13.22 -9.67 -9.34
C ALA A 58 12.19 -10.19 -10.34
N GLY A 59 11.20 -9.38 -10.62
CA GLY A 59 10.33 -9.55 -11.77
C GLY A 59 11.09 -9.18 -13.06
N GLY A 60 10.49 -9.40 -14.20
CA GLY A 60 11.10 -9.10 -15.51
C GLY A 60 11.29 -7.62 -15.85
N GLY A 61 11.26 -6.74 -14.86
CA GLY A 61 11.50 -5.31 -15.02
C GLY A 61 12.98 -4.98 -15.23
N PRO A 62 13.31 -3.71 -15.55
CA PRO A 62 14.69 -3.28 -15.71
C PRO A 62 15.51 -3.59 -14.45
N ALA A 63 16.64 -4.23 -14.64
CA ALA A 63 17.54 -4.64 -13.55
C ALA A 63 17.83 -3.47 -12.59
N GLY A 64 17.64 -3.70 -11.28
CA GLY A 64 17.90 -2.73 -10.23
C GLY A 64 16.73 -1.89 -9.77
N TRP A 65 15.52 -2.11 -10.28
CA TRP A 65 14.32 -1.41 -9.81
C TRP A 65 13.60 -2.25 -8.74
N ALA A 66 13.76 -1.86 -7.49
CA ALA A 66 13.10 -2.50 -6.34
C ALA A 66 11.57 -2.34 -6.32
N VAL A 67 10.99 -1.80 -7.36
CA VAL A 67 9.53 -1.60 -7.49
C VAL A 67 8.86 -2.66 -8.36
N ASP A 68 9.63 -3.47 -9.11
CA ASP A 68 9.12 -4.53 -9.97
C ASP A 68 9.61 -5.89 -9.48
N TYR A 69 8.73 -6.64 -8.85
CA TYR A 69 8.99 -7.99 -8.34
C TYR A 69 7.72 -8.85 -8.42
N ASP A 70 7.93 -10.15 -8.39
CA ASP A 70 6.87 -11.17 -8.52
C ASP A 70 6.55 -11.86 -7.20
N ARG A 71 7.42 -11.73 -6.21
CA ARG A 71 7.27 -12.34 -4.88
C ARG A 71 7.89 -11.45 -3.82
N GLY A 72 7.34 -11.51 -2.61
CA GLY A 72 7.89 -10.86 -1.44
C GLY A 72 7.06 -11.12 -0.20
N ASP A 73 7.64 -10.84 0.95
CA ASP A 73 6.99 -10.92 2.25
C ASP A 73 6.65 -9.51 2.74
N LEU A 74 5.43 -9.28 3.22
CA LEU A 74 5.12 -8.06 3.95
C LEU A 74 5.65 -8.20 5.37
N GLN A 75 6.59 -7.35 5.72
CA GLN A 75 7.24 -7.32 7.03
C GLN A 75 7.05 -5.96 7.71
N ILE A 76 7.26 -5.95 9.02
CA ILE A 76 7.42 -4.72 9.80
C ILE A 76 8.76 -4.71 10.53
N ILE A 77 9.33 -3.52 10.65
CA ILE A 77 10.49 -3.21 11.49
C ILE A 77 10.00 -2.33 12.62
N PRO A 78 10.17 -2.72 13.91
CA PRO A 78 9.94 -1.82 15.02
C PRO A 78 10.89 -0.61 14.94
N ALA A 79 10.36 0.56 15.20
CA ALA A 79 11.12 1.81 15.24
C ALA A 79 10.95 2.50 16.60
N SER A 80 12.00 3.11 17.11
CA SER A 80 11.99 3.83 18.36
C SER A 80 12.86 5.09 18.29
N ALA A 81 12.85 5.89 19.36
CA ALA A 81 13.62 7.13 19.45
C ALA A 81 15.10 6.93 19.10
N GLY A 82 15.72 7.97 18.55
CA GLY A 82 17.12 7.95 18.14
C GLY A 82 17.40 7.12 16.89
N ASP A 83 16.43 7.03 15.98
CA ASP A 83 16.55 6.28 14.72
C ASP A 83 16.96 4.82 14.94
N THR A 84 16.44 4.21 16.00
CA THR A 84 16.76 2.83 16.41
C THR A 84 15.71 1.87 15.83
N PHE A 85 16.18 0.82 15.16
CA PHE A 85 15.33 -0.18 14.49
C PHE A 85 15.52 -1.56 15.12
N GLY A 86 14.41 -2.30 15.25
CA GLY A 86 14.40 -3.68 15.71
C GLY A 86 14.54 -4.69 14.55
N ALA A 87 14.46 -5.98 14.89
CA ALA A 87 14.48 -7.03 13.88
C ALA A 87 13.16 -7.03 13.07
N PRO A 88 13.23 -7.21 11.74
CA PRO A 88 12.06 -7.41 10.91
C PRO A 88 11.27 -8.65 11.33
N THR A 89 9.94 -8.57 11.24
CA THR A 89 9.05 -9.70 11.48
C THR A 89 8.02 -9.81 10.37
N ASP A 90 7.66 -11.04 9.99
CA ASP A 90 6.64 -11.29 8.97
C ASP A 90 5.25 -10.88 9.49
N VAL A 91 4.55 -10.09 8.69
CA VAL A 91 3.12 -9.81 8.84
C VAL A 91 2.33 -10.71 7.88
N VAL A 92 2.83 -10.85 6.65
CA VAL A 92 2.28 -11.75 5.63
C VAL A 92 3.44 -12.42 4.91
N ALA A 93 3.64 -13.70 5.17
CA ALA A 93 4.63 -14.51 4.44
C ALA A 93 4.06 -14.96 3.09
N VAL A 94 4.81 -14.76 2.01
CA VAL A 94 4.39 -15.13 0.65
C VAL A 94 4.04 -16.61 0.52
N ALA A 95 4.71 -17.48 1.28
CA ALA A 95 4.44 -18.92 1.29
C ALA A 95 3.01 -19.28 1.75
N GLN A 96 2.35 -18.37 2.45
CA GLN A 96 0.98 -18.51 2.94
C GLN A 96 -0.07 -17.90 2.01
N GLN A 97 0.37 -17.23 0.93
CA GLN A 97 -0.52 -16.57 -0.01
C GLN A 97 -0.76 -17.43 -1.26
N PRO A 98 -1.96 -17.36 -1.86
CA PRO A 98 -2.18 -17.92 -3.19
C PRO A 98 -1.18 -17.36 -4.21
N ALA A 99 -0.72 -18.16 -5.15
CA ALA A 99 0.30 -17.76 -6.14
C ALA A 99 -0.08 -16.48 -6.92
N GLN A 100 -1.37 -16.26 -7.17
CA GLN A 100 -1.88 -15.05 -7.84
C GLN A 100 -1.76 -13.79 -7.00
N PHE A 101 -1.38 -13.87 -5.73
CA PHE A 101 -1.18 -12.76 -4.81
C PHE A 101 0.20 -12.81 -4.14
N ALA A 102 1.17 -13.42 -4.80
CA ALA A 102 2.52 -13.62 -4.27
C ALA A 102 3.36 -12.32 -4.19
N ALA A 103 2.92 -11.23 -4.83
CA ALA A 103 3.61 -9.95 -4.83
C ALA A 103 2.81 -8.89 -4.03
N PRO A 104 2.86 -8.92 -2.67
CA PRO A 104 2.34 -7.83 -1.86
C PRO A 104 3.08 -6.53 -2.18
N SER A 105 2.39 -5.39 -2.15
CA SER A 105 2.97 -4.12 -2.58
C SER A 105 2.27 -2.92 -1.94
N TRP A 106 3.01 -1.82 -1.85
CA TRP A 106 2.50 -0.52 -1.44
C TRP A 106 1.73 -0.56 -0.12
N PRO A 107 2.35 -1.04 0.98
CA PRO A 107 1.70 -1.05 2.27
C PRO A 107 1.44 0.38 2.75
N THR A 108 0.33 0.57 3.46
CA THR A 108 -0.03 1.82 4.12
C THR A 108 -0.71 1.50 5.44
N PHE A 109 -0.44 2.28 6.48
CA PHE A 109 -1.06 2.08 7.79
C PHE A 109 -2.38 2.84 7.91
N SER A 110 -3.31 2.25 8.67
CA SER A 110 -4.47 2.97 9.17
C SER A 110 -4.08 4.12 10.11
N PRO A 111 -4.91 5.16 10.25
CA PRO A 111 -4.56 6.34 11.06
C PRO A 111 -4.27 6.02 12.53
N ASP A 112 -4.82 4.94 13.07
CA ASP A 112 -4.55 4.45 14.42
C ASP A 112 -3.34 3.49 14.50
N SER A 113 -2.65 3.26 13.39
CA SER A 113 -1.47 2.38 13.29
C SER A 113 -1.74 0.90 13.62
N GLN A 114 -3.00 0.45 13.60
CA GLN A 114 -3.34 -0.94 13.97
C GLN A 114 -3.42 -1.88 12.76
N TRP A 115 -3.73 -1.33 11.59
CA TRP A 115 -3.94 -2.11 10.38
C TRP A 115 -3.03 -1.65 9.25
N ILE A 116 -2.69 -2.58 8.39
CA ILE A 116 -1.93 -2.34 7.17
C ILE A 116 -2.80 -2.73 5.99
N ALA A 117 -3.05 -1.78 5.06
CA ALA A 117 -3.59 -2.08 3.76
C ALA A 117 -2.44 -2.28 2.78
N TYR A 118 -2.59 -3.25 1.87
CA TYR A 118 -1.61 -3.50 0.81
C TYR A 118 -2.32 -4.03 -0.44
N GLY A 119 -1.74 -3.80 -1.59
CA GLY A 119 -2.11 -4.47 -2.82
C GLY A 119 -1.37 -5.78 -2.96
N ALA A 120 -1.96 -6.79 -3.61
CA ALA A 120 -1.24 -7.98 -4.00
C ALA A 120 -1.74 -8.53 -5.34
N GLY A 121 -0.81 -9.04 -6.12
CA GLY A 121 -1.04 -9.63 -7.42
C GLY A 121 0.10 -10.58 -7.78
N ILE A 122 0.17 -10.99 -9.06
CA ILE A 122 1.31 -11.76 -9.57
C ILE A 122 2.55 -10.89 -9.80
N HIS A 123 2.37 -9.57 -9.86
CA HIS A 123 3.42 -8.56 -9.94
C HIS A 123 3.10 -7.40 -8.99
N SER A 124 4.14 -6.75 -8.47
CA SER A 124 4.02 -5.65 -7.51
C SER A 124 3.34 -4.40 -8.05
N ARG A 125 3.36 -4.17 -9.36
CA ARG A 125 2.76 -2.98 -9.99
C ARG A 125 1.35 -3.21 -10.51
N GLY A 126 0.82 -4.42 -10.45
CA GLY A 126 -0.35 -4.79 -11.23
C GLY A 126 -0.03 -4.60 -12.73
N GLY A 127 -0.38 -5.51 -13.59
CA GLY A 127 0.03 -5.44 -15.00
C GLY A 127 -0.34 -4.14 -15.71
N SER A 128 0.35 -3.85 -16.76
CA SER A 128 0.03 -2.79 -17.71
C SER A 128 -1.05 -3.26 -18.66
N GLY A 129 -2.28 -3.36 -18.20
CA GLY A 129 -3.40 -3.76 -19.08
C GLY A 129 -4.42 -4.62 -18.35
N VAL A 130 -5.64 -4.54 -18.80
CA VAL A 130 -6.86 -5.09 -18.16
C VAL A 130 -6.85 -6.60 -17.98
N THR A 131 -6.09 -7.32 -18.76
CA THR A 131 -6.35 -8.75 -18.96
C THR A 131 -5.34 -9.69 -18.34
N ALA A 132 -4.21 -9.19 -17.84
CA ALA A 132 -3.11 -10.09 -17.55
C ALA A 132 -2.80 -10.31 -16.05
N ASN A 133 -3.13 -9.37 -15.17
CA ASN A 133 -2.62 -9.42 -13.80
C ASN A 133 -3.69 -9.06 -12.78
N PRO A 134 -4.41 -10.04 -12.23
CA PRO A 134 -5.33 -9.77 -11.14
C PRO A 134 -4.57 -9.15 -9.98
N GLY A 135 -5.13 -8.05 -9.43
CA GLY A 135 -4.65 -7.41 -8.22
C GLY A 135 -5.82 -7.15 -7.29
N ALA A 136 -5.64 -7.43 -6.04
CA ALA A 136 -6.63 -7.21 -4.99
C ALA A 136 -6.03 -6.41 -3.84
N LEU A 137 -6.90 -5.78 -3.06
CA LEU A 137 -6.53 -5.10 -1.84
C LEU A 137 -6.80 -6.01 -0.65
N PHE A 138 -5.90 -5.94 0.31
CA PHE A 138 -5.98 -6.70 1.55
C PHE A 138 -5.75 -5.79 2.75
N LEU A 139 -6.31 -6.20 3.87
CA LEU A 139 -6.01 -5.66 5.19
C LEU A 139 -5.45 -6.76 6.08
N VAL A 140 -4.50 -6.40 6.91
CA VAL A 140 -3.94 -7.28 7.93
C VAL A 140 -3.66 -6.46 9.19
N ASN A 141 -3.82 -7.06 10.36
CA ASN A 141 -3.41 -6.41 11.61
C ASN A 141 -1.88 -6.27 11.63
N LYS A 142 -1.35 -5.18 12.17
CA LYS A 142 0.11 -5.00 12.24
C LYS A 142 0.84 -6.08 13.04
N ALA A 143 0.14 -6.77 13.94
CA ALA A 143 0.68 -7.92 14.67
C ALA A 143 0.68 -9.22 13.84
N GLY A 144 0.22 -9.18 12.60
CA GLY A 144 0.06 -10.35 11.74
C GLY A 144 -1.30 -11.04 11.94
N GLY A 145 -1.44 -12.23 11.39
CA GLY A 145 -2.66 -13.02 11.46
C GLY A 145 -3.39 -13.14 10.12
N ALA A 146 -4.70 -13.43 10.19
CA ALA A 146 -5.51 -13.58 8.99
C ALA A 146 -5.62 -12.28 8.19
N THR A 147 -5.50 -12.38 6.88
CA THR A 147 -5.71 -11.28 5.96
C THR A 147 -7.18 -11.18 5.54
N VAL A 148 -7.69 -9.97 5.41
CA VAL A 148 -9.05 -9.68 4.93
C VAL A 148 -8.94 -9.11 3.52
N ARG A 149 -9.48 -9.81 2.52
CA ARG A 149 -9.53 -9.30 1.14
C ARG A 149 -10.74 -8.38 0.97
N LEU A 150 -10.54 -7.25 0.29
CA LEU A 150 -11.55 -6.22 0.07
C LEU A 150 -12.33 -6.49 -1.23
N ASP A 151 -13.14 -7.55 -1.22
CA ASP A 151 -13.87 -8.03 -2.41
C ASP A 151 -14.92 -7.03 -2.89
N THR A 152 -15.62 -6.36 -1.98
CA THR A 152 -16.62 -5.35 -2.32
C THR A 152 -15.97 -4.14 -2.98
N ALA A 153 -14.82 -3.69 -2.47
CA ALA A 153 -14.08 -2.59 -3.08
C ALA A 153 -13.48 -2.95 -4.44
N CYS A 154 -12.93 -4.15 -4.61
CA CYS A 154 -12.27 -4.54 -5.84
C CYS A 154 -13.23 -5.06 -6.92
N GLY A 155 -14.37 -5.60 -6.52
CA GLY A 155 -15.28 -6.28 -7.45
C GLY A 155 -14.69 -7.58 -8.01
N GLY A 156 -15.47 -8.28 -8.79
CA GLY A 156 -15.09 -9.60 -9.32
C GLY A 156 -13.93 -9.63 -10.31
N ALA A 157 -13.58 -8.47 -10.88
CA ALA A 157 -12.49 -8.38 -11.86
C ALA A 157 -11.09 -8.33 -11.22
N LEU A 158 -10.99 -8.11 -9.89
CA LEU A 158 -9.73 -8.00 -9.15
C LEU A 158 -8.71 -7.05 -9.82
N LEU A 159 -9.13 -5.82 -10.06
CA LEU A 159 -8.32 -4.80 -10.75
C LEU A 159 -8.01 -3.62 -9.83
N CYS A 160 -7.67 -3.88 -8.57
CA CYS A 160 -7.42 -2.88 -7.53
C CYS A 160 -5.97 -2.88 -7.11
N TYR A 161 -5.39 -1.67 -7.00
CA TYR A 161 -3.97 -1.52 -6.71
C TYR A 161 -3.70 -0.26 -5.91
N LEU A 162 -2.54 -0.22 -5.25
CA LEU A 162 -1.92 0.95 -4.65
C LEU A 162 -2.85 1.65 -3.64
N PRO A 163 -3.20 0.96 -2.55
CA PRO A 163 -4.03 1.55 -1.52
C PRO A 163 -3.30 2.66 -0.77
N ASN A 164 -4.05 3.67 -0.30
CA ASN A 164 -3.54 4.67 0.60
C ASN A 164 -4.63 5.07 1.60
N PHE A 165 -4.37 4.86 2.89
CA PHE A 165 -5.30 5.26 3.93
C PHE A 165 -5.36 6.77 4.11
N SER A 166 -6.55 7.26 4.38
CA SER A 166 -6.72 8.61 4.94
C SER A 166 -5.99 8.72 6.28
N PRO A 167 -5.27 9.82 6.52
CA PRO A 167 -4.65 10.05 7.81
C PRO A 167 -5.65 10.38 8.92
N TYR A 168 -6.93 10.54 8.58
CA TYR A 168 -7.98 10.91 9.52
C TYR A 168 -8.79 9.70 9.96
N ASP A 169 -9.01 9.59 11.25
CA ASP A 169 -9.98 8.67 11.83
C ASP A 169 -11.38 9.30 11.73
N ALA A 170 -12.32 8.60 11.10
CA ALA A 170 -13.68 9.05 10.89
C ALA A 170 -14.69 8.17 11.66
N GLY A 171 -14.51 8.09 12.96
CA GLY A 171 -15.41 7.34 13.85
C GLY A 171 -15.37 5.83 13.58
N GLY A 172 -16.47 5.25 13.13
CA GLY A 172 -16.58 3.81 12.85
C GLY A 172 -15.89 3.34 11.56
N TYR A 173 -15.26 4.24 10.81
CA TYR A 173 -14.71 3.94 9.49
C TYR A 173 -13.31 4.48 9.30
N TYR A 174 -12.50 3.74 8.51
CA TYR A 174 -11.33 4.29 7.81
C TYR A 174 -11.71 4.58 6.35
N TRP A 175 -11.00 5.49 5.71
CA TRP A 175 -11.14 5.76 4.30
C TRP A 175 -9.89 5.31 3.56
N LEU A 176 -10.08 4.60 2.45
CA LEU A 176 -9.00 4.06 1.64
C LEU A 176 -9.19 4.50 0.19
N VAL A 177 -8.21 5.20 -0.35
CA VAL A 177 -8.13 5.50 -1.78
C VAL A 177 -7.26 4.47 -2.47
N PHE A 178 -7.60 4.12 -3.70
CA PHE A 178 -6.85 3.18 -4.54
C PHE A 178 -7.10 3.47 -6.02
N TYR A 179 -6.32 2.90 -6.92
CA TYR A 179 -6.68 2.94 -8.32
C TYR A 179 -7.22 1.60 -8.84
N SER A 180 -8.05 1.69 -9.86
CA SER A 180 -8.59 0.54 -10.56
C SER A 180 -8.68 0.80 -12.06
N PHE A 181 -8.56 -0.28 -12.84
CA PHE A 181 -8.79 -0.25 -14.29
C PHE A 181 -10.24 -0.50 -14.67
N ARG A 182 -11.14 -0.67 -13.71
CA ARG A 182 -12.55 -0.94 -14.02
C ARG A 182 -13.24 0.25 -14.65
N ASP A 183 -14.15 -0.05 -15.55
CA ASP A 183 -15.14 0.92 -16.00
C ASP A 183 -16.18 1.15 -14.90
N TYR A 184 -16.81 2.31 -14.91
CA TYR A 184 -17.90 2.64 -14.01
C TYR A 184 -19.01 3.39 -14.75
N GLY A 185 -20.19 3.44 -14.11
CA GLY A 185 -21.36 4.12 -14.64
C GLY A 185 -22.02 3.36 -15.79
N ASN A 186 -22.88 4.07 -16.51
CA ASN A 186 -23.51 3.57 -17.70
C ASN A 186 -22.67 3.90 -18.95
N ALA A 187 -23.21 3.65 -20.14
CA ALA A 187 -22.49 3.78 -21.43
C ALA A 187 -21.87 5.16 -21.72
N LEU A 188 -22.16 6.17 -20.92
CA LEU A 188 -21.63 7.53 -21.10
C LEU A 188 -20.49 7.86 -20.15
N ALA A 189 -20.20 7.00 -19.18
CA ALA A 189 -19.19 7.20 -18.16
C ALA A 189 -18.08 6.14 -18.26
N GLY A 190 -17.03 6.34 -17.49
CA GLY A 190 -15.88 5.46 -17.44
C GLY A 190 -14.94 5.63 -18.63
N THR A 191 -14.03 4.68 -18.75
CA THR A 191 -12.97 4.72 -19.76
C THR A 191 -13.43 4.28 -21.15
N LYS A 192 -14.69 3.85 -21.32
CA LYS A 192 -15.28 3.37 -22.58
C LYS A 192 -14.45 2.28 -23.25
N GLY A 193 -13.95 1.33 -22.47
CA GLY A 193 -13.07 0.27 -22.94
C GLY A 193 -11.63 0.70 -23.20
N VAL A 194 -11.29 1.96 -22.97
CA VAL A 194 -9.90 2.41 -22.90
C VAL A 194 -9.39 2.11 -21.51
N VAL A 195 -8.45 1.19 -21.43
CA VAL A 195 -7.89 0.75 -20.16
C VAL A 195 -7.04 1.84 -19.57
N ARG A 196 -7.57 2.54 -18.58
CA ARG A 196 -6.89 3.60 -17.84
C ARG A 196 -7.07 3.40 -16.34
N ARG A 197 -6.06 3.79 -15.60
CA ARG A 197 -6.13 3.83 -14.14
C ARG A 197 -6.99 4.99 -13.70
N GLN A 198 -7.95 4.73 -12.86
CA GLN A 198 -8.81 5.75 -12.26
C GLN A 198 -8.79 5.59 -10.74
N MET A 199 -8.94 6.70 -10.04
CA MET A 199 -8.92 6.74 -8.58
C MET A 199 -10.30 6.47 -8.01
N TRP A 200 -10.33 5.63 -7.01
CA TRP A 200 -11.53 5.22 -6.28
C TRP A 200 -11.32 5.35 -4.78
N ILE A 201 -12.38 5.58 -4.04
CA ILE A 201 -12.36 5.64 -2.58
C ILE A 201 -13.38 4.66 -2.01
N THR A 202 -13.04 3.97 -0.94
CA THR A 202 -13.95 3.08 -0.20
C THR A 202 -13.88 3.37 1.29
N ALA A 203 -15.00 3.19 1.98
CA ALA A 203 -15.04 3.16 3.43
C ALA A 203 -14.74 1.74 3.92
N ILE A 204 -13.97 1.64 4.98
CA ILE A 204 -13.63 0.39 5.67
C ILE A 204 -14.31 0.41 7.03
N ASP A 205 -15.30 -0.45 7.23
CA ASP A 205 -16.03 -0.61 8.48
C ASP A 205 -15.14 -1.30 9.52
N LYS A 206 -14.84 -0.59 10.60
CA LYS A 206 -13.94 -1.08 11.66
C LYS A 206 -14.49 -2.29 12.40
N ALA A 207 -15.80 -2.37 12.58
CA ALA A 207 -16.42 -3.49 13.27
C ALA A 207 -16.38 -4.78 12.42
N LYS A 208 -16.66 -4.67 11.12
CA LYS A 208 -16.49 -5.79 10.18
C LYS A 208 -15.04 -6.23 10.08
N LEU A 209 -14.10 -5.26 10.03
CA LEU A 209 -12.68 -5.55 9.98
C LEU A 209 -12.21 -6.31 11.21
N ALA A 210 -12.64 -5.88 12.40
CA ALA A 210 -12.36 -6.58 13.66
C ALA A 210 -12.96 -8.00 13.71
N ALA A 211 -14.07 -8.22 12.99
CA ALA A 211 -14.69 -9.53 12.84
C ALA A 211 -14.00 -10.42 11.76
N GLY A 212 -12.97 -9.91 11.06
CA GLY A 212 -12.23 -10.66 10.06
C GLY A 212 -13.00 -10.90 8.74
N VAL A 213 -14.02 -10.08 8.43
CA VAL A 213 -14.80 -10.18 7.20
C VAL A 213 -14.53 -9.00 6.29
N ASP A 214 -14.90 -9.11 5.00
CA ASP A 214 -14.78 -7.99 4.06
C ASP A 214 -15.47 -6.74 4.63
N SER A 215 -14.63 -5.77 4.96
CA SER A 215 -15.04 -4.53 5.63
C SER A 215 -15.19 -3.36 4.66
N SER A 216 -14.92 -3.57 3.37
CA SER A 216 -15.02 -2.52 2.37
C SER A 216 -16.46 -2.25 1.94
N SER A 217 -16.74 -1.00 1.61
CA SER A 217 -17.98 -0.58 0.98
C SER A 217 -17.83 -0.58 -0.54
N VAL A 218 -18.97 -0.50 -1.24
CA VAL A 218 -18.94 -0.23 -2.69
C VAL A 218 -18.19 1.07 -2.91
N PRO A 219 -17.15 1.07 -3.74
CA PRO A 219 -16.29 2.23 -3.86
C PRO A 219 -16.92 3.32 -4.71
N TYR A 220 -16.53 4.53 -4.42
CA TYR A 220 -16.92 5.74 -5.10
C TYR A 220 -15.79 6.18 -6.03
N TRP A 221 -16.12 6.44 -7.29
CA TRP A 221 -15.18 7.03 -8.25
C TRP A 221 -14.96 8.50 -7.90
N LEU A 222 -13.71 8.90 -7.75
CA LEU A 222 -13.41 10.31 -7.48
C LEU A 222 -13.73 11.16 -8.71
N PRO A 223 -14.53 12.23 -8.56
CA PRO A 223 -14.90 13.09 -9.68
C PRO A 223 -13.71 13.90 -10.22
N ASP A 224 -13.94 14.56 -11.35
CA ASP A 224 -13.00 15.49 -11.99
C ASP A 224 -11.68 14.85 -12.47
N GLN A 225 -11.64 13.54 -12.61
CA GLN A 225 -10.52 12.84 -13.22
C GLN A 225 -10.65 12.87 -14.76
N ASP A 226 -9.52 13.10 -15.43
CA ASP A 226 -9.47 12.86 -16.87
C ASP A 226 -9.49 11.36 -17.15
N VAL A 227 -10.56 10.88 -17.76
CA VAL A 227 -10.75 9.45 -18.09
C VAL A 227 -9.87 8.96 -19.23
N LEU A 228 -9.18 9.85 -19.92
CA LEU A 228 -8.25 9.51 -21.00
C LEU A 228 -6.80 9.41 -20.54
N THR A 229 -6.52 9.74 -19.29
CA THR A 229 -5.19 9.64 -18.69
C THR A 229 -5.14 8.60 -17.58
N ASP A 230 -3.94 8.16 -17.23
CA ASP A 230 -3.70 7.29 -16.08
C ASP A 230 -3.63 8.12 -14.80
N ASN A 231 -4.60 7.94 -13.90
CA ASN A 231 -4.66 8.53 -12.58
C ASN A 231 -4.26 7.48 -11.54
N MET A 232 -3.13 7.70 -10.87
CA MET A 232 -2.57 6.75 -9.90
C MET A 232 -1.85 7.47 -8.78
N SER A 233 -1.60 6.77 -7.67
CA SER A 233 -0.84 7.30 -6.53
C SER A 233 -1.50 8.50 -5.84
N ALA A 234 -2.78 8.39 -5.49
CA ALA A 234 -3.46 9.42 -4.73
C ALA A 234 -2.81 9.66 -3.37
N SER A 235 -2.71 10.91 -2.99
CA SER A 235 -2.28 11.35 -1.67
C SER A 235 -3.38 12.18 -1.02
N TRP A 236 -3.51 12.04 0.28
CA TRP A 236 -4.42 12.85 1.08
C TRP A 236 -3.78 14.19 1.41
N ALA A 237 -4.51 15.27 1.19
CA ALA A 237 -4.11 16.59 1.64
C ALA A 237 -4.65 16.85 3.05
N LEU A 238 -3.87 17.52 3.88
CA LEU A 238 -4.39 18.09 5.12
C LEU A 238 -5.43 19.16 4.78
N PRO A 239 -6.52 19.31 5.58
CA PRO A 239 -7.42 20.45 5.41
C PRO A 239 -6.60 21.74 5.55
N PRO A 240 -6.96 22.80 4.81
CA PRO A 240 -6.32 24.09 5.01
C PRO A 240 -6.50 24.53 6.47
N PRO A 241 -5.52 25.19 7.06
CA PRO A 241 -5.68 25.73 8.41
C PRO A 241 -6.92 26.64 8.43
N ILE A 242 -7.77 26.44 9.44
CA ILE A 242 -8.91 27.32 9.67
C ILE A 242 -8.34 28.70 9.97
N GLN A 243 -8.64 29.67 9.11
CA GLN A 243 -8.26 31.07 9.29
C GLN A 243 -9.17 31.74 10.32
#